data_67d0623cd410ae366825b2d09c1bdb41
#
_entry.id   67d0623cd410ae366825b2d09c1bdb41
#
_cell.length_a   1.000
_cell.length_b   1.000
_cell.length_c   1.000
_cell.angle_alpha   90.00
_cell.angle_beta   90.00
_cell.angle_gamma   90.00
#
_symmetry.space_group_name_H-M   'P 1'
#
loop_
_entity.id
_entity.type
_entity.pdbx_description
1 polymer ?
#
loop_
_entity_poly.entity_id
_entity_poly.type
_entity_poly.pdbx_seq_one_letter_code
_entity_poly.pdbx_strand_id
1 'polypeptide(L)'
;GAAFVVITGGEPLHHNLQPLTDALDRSCGLPIHLETSGVDQLSGRFDWVTLSPKRHRPPQQALLSRCDELKVVVLDTDDVSFAHAMANDTSTATHLLVQPVWDSETAQELAIHHVKQHPRWRLSLQNHKFLQIR
;
A
#
# COMPACT_ATOMS: atom_id res chain seq x y z
N GLY A 1 -22.50 -3.46 -9.78
CA GLY A 1 -21.53 -4.56 -9.62
C GLY A 1 -20.19 -4.01 -9.13
N ALA A 2 -19.25 -4.91 -8.77
CA ALA A 2 -17.90 -4.53 -8.38
C ALA A 2 -17.12 -3.99 -9.58
N ALA A 3 -16.24 -3.00 -9.36
CA ALA A 3 -15.39 -2.44 -10.39
C ALA A 3 -14.03 -3.18 -10.48
N PHE A 4 -13.58 -3.79 -9.39
CA PHE A 4 -12.33 -4.55 -9.28
C PHE A 4 -12.39 -5.50 -8.06
N VAL A 5 -11.45 -6.43 -7.99
CA VAL A 5 -11.23 -7.34 -6.84
C VAL A 5 -9.98 -6.90 -6.11
N VAL A 6 -10.01 -6.85 -4.78
CA VAL A 6 -8.82 -6.58 -3.94
C VAL A 6 -8.43 -7.85 -3.19
N ILE A 7 -7.18 -8.27 -3.38
CA ILE A 7 -6.56 -9.32 -2.58
C ILE A 7 -5.77 -8.65 -1.47
N THR A 8 -6.19 -8.86 -0.24
CA THR A 8 -5.64 -8.22 0.96
C THR A 8 -5.80 -9.13 2.19
N GLY A 9 -5.38 -8.66 3.36
CA GLY A 9 -5.54 -9.34 4.63
C GLY A 9 -4.38 -10.29 4.98
N GLY A 10 -3.90 -10.26 6.24
CA GLY A 10 -2.66 -10.89 6.63
C GLY A 10 -1.50 -10.39 5.75
N GLU A 11 -0.74 -11.32 5.18
CA GLU A 11 0.21 -11.04 4.09
C GLU A 11 -0.11 -11.98 2.92
N PRO A 12 -0.77 -11.49 1.85
CA PRO A 12 -1.21 -12.35 0.76
C PRO A 12 -0.06 -13.11 0.06
N LEU A 13 1.11 -12.49 -0.07
CA LEU A 13 2.26 -13.08 -0.75
C LEU A 13 2.95 -14.22 0.03
N HIS A 14 2.53 -14.52 1.27
CA HIS A 14 2.91 -15.78 1.92
C HIS A 14 2.38 -17.01 1.17
N HIS A 15 1.44 -16.80 0.26
CA HIS A 15 0.87 -17.82 -0.60
C HIS A 15 1.24 -17.60 -2.06
N ASN A 16 1.29 -18.70 -2.84
CA ASN A 16 1.35 -18.57 -4.29
C ASN A 16 -0.03 -18.14 -4.82
N LEU A 17 -0.13 -16.88 -5.25
CA LEU A 17 -1.39 -16.30 -5.72
C LEU A 17 -1.69 -16.57 -7.20
N GLN A 18 -0.78 -17.20 -7.96
CA GLN A 18 -0.99 -17.47 -9.39
C GLN A 18 -2.28 -18.24 -9.66
N PRO A 19 -2.58 -19.36 -8.95
CA PRO A 19 -3.82 -20.10 -9.19
C PRO A 19 -5.08 -19.28 -8.90
N LEU A 20 -5.04 -18.41 -7.85
CA LEU A 20 -6.16 -17.55 -7.50
C LEU A 20 -6.39 -16.47 -8.56
N THR A 21 -5.34 -15.78 -9.00
CA THR A 21 -5.47 -14.73 -10.02
C THR A 21 -5.92 -15.28 -11.35
N ASP A 22 -5.46 -16.49 -11.75
CA ASP A 22 -5.93 -17.18 -12.95
C ASP A 22 -7.41 -17.56 -12.84
N ALA A 23 -7.87 -17.99 -11.68
CA ALA A 23 -9.27 -18.32 -11.45
C ALA A 23 -10.17 -17.07 -11.50
N LEU A 24 -9.75 -15.97 -10.90
CA LEU A 24 -10.49 -14.69 -10.93
C LEU A 24 -10.60 -14.14 -12.35
N ASP A 25 -9.51 -14.15 -13.11
CA ASP A 25 -9.50 -13.71 -14.50
C ASP A 25 -10.52 -14.49 -15.34
N ARG A 26 -10.54 -15.83 -15.21
CA ARG A 26 -11.49 -16.68 -15.93
C ARG A 26 -12.95 -16.52 -15.46
N SER A 27 -13.18 -16.22 -14.20
CA SER A 27 -14.53 -16.22 -13.62
C SER A 27 -15.25 -14.89 -13.75
N CYS A 28 -14.56 -13.77 -13.62
CA CYS A 28 -15.17 -12.44 -13.64
C CYS A 28 -14.49 -11.43 -14.56
N GLY A 29 -13.22 -11.63 -14.93
CA GLY A 29 -12.46 -10.71 -15.79
C GLY A 29 -12.33 -9.29 -15.23
N LEU A 30 -12.51 -9.11 -13.92
CA LEU A 30 -12.34 -7.80 -13.27
C LEU A 30 -10.87 -7.52 -13.00
N PRO A 31 -10.45 -6.24 -13.02
CA PRO A 31 -9.12 -5.86 -12.55
C PRO A 31 -8.83 -6.40 -11.16
N ILE A 32 -7.61 -6.92 -10.95
CA ILE A 32 -7.18 -7.53 -9.69
C ILE A 32 -6.15 -6.60 -9.05
N HIS A 33 -6.46 -6.10 -7.86
CA HIS A 33 -5.60 -5.27 -7.04
C HIS A 33 -4.99 -6.10 -5.90
N LEU A 34 -3.74 -5.82 -5.57
CA LEU A 34 -3.04 -6.42 -4.43
C LEU A 34 -2.72 -5.35 -3.39
N GLU A 35 -2.99 -5.64 -2.12
CA GLU A 35 -2.41 -4.93 -0.99
C GLU A 35 -1.44 -5.86 -0.25
N THR A 36 -0.16 -5.48 -0.14
CA THR A 36 0.90 -6.30 0.48
C THR A 36 1.92 -5.45 1.22
N SER A 37 2.56 -6.02 2.24
CA SER A 37 3.76 -5.44 2.85
C SER A 37 5.02 -5.61 1.99
N GLY A 38 4.99 -6.52 1.02
CA GLY A 38 6.05 -6.74 0.06
C GLY A 38 7.24 -7.55 0.58
N VAL A 39 7.11 -8.25 1.69
CA VAL A 39 8.21 -9.02 2.30
C VAL A 39 8.57 -10.30 1.52
N ASP A 40 7.62 -10.83 0.76
CA ASP A 40 7.80 -12.02 -0.07
C ASP A 40 7.80 -11.67 -1.56
N GLN A 41 8.23 -12.62 -2.38
CA GLN A 41 8.25 -12.46 -3.83
C GLN A 41 6.83 -12.37 -4.39
N LEU A 42 6.66 -11.53 -5.41
CA LEU A 42 5.40 -11.41 -6.12
C LEU A 42 5.07 -12.71 -6.85
N SER A 43 3.87 -13.22 -6.61
CA SER A 43 3.28 -14.33 -7.34
C SER A 43 1.86 -13.97 -7.76
N GLY A 44 1.45 -14.35 -8.98
CA GLY A 44 0.18 -13.96 -9.56
C GLY A 44 0.28 -12.71 -10.45
N ARG A 45 -0.85 -12.35 -11.06
CA ARG A 45 -0.97 -11.21 -11.97
C ARG A 45 -1.91 -10.16 -11.36
N PHE A 46 -1.45 -8.91 -11.35
CA PHE A 46 -2.20 -7.79 -10.77
C PHE A 46 -2.19 -6.59 -11.72
N ASP A 47 -3.31 -5.91 -11.77
CA ASP A 47 -3.50 -4.66 -12.52
C ASP A 47 -3.12 -3.44 -11.68
N TRP A 48 -3.07 -3.60 -10.35
CA TRP A 48 -2.65 -2.59 -9.38
C TRP A 48 -2.00 -3.23 -8.16
N VAL A 49 -0.87 -2.69 -7.73
CA VAL A 49 -0.15 -3.13 -6.52
C VAL A 49 0.02 -1.96 -5.57
N THR A 50 -0.66 -2.03 -4.43
CA THR A 50 -0.44 -1.15 -3.29
C THR A 50 0.56 -1.81 -2.35
N LEU A 51 1.73 -1.18 -2.21
CA LEU A 51 2.78 -1.62 -1.30
C LEU A 51 2.68 -0.84 0.01
N SER A 52 2.49 -1.56 1.13
CA SER A 52 2.42 -0.99 2.48
C SER A 52 3.56 -1.53 3.36
N PRO A 53 4.80 -1.06 3.15
CA PRO A 53 5.98 -1.60 3.82
C PRO A 53 5.96 -1.31 5.31
N LYS A 54 6.69 -2.16 6.07
CA LYS A 54 6.87 -2.01 7.51
C LYS A 54 8.34 -1.73 7.82
N ARG A 55 8.63 -0.74 8.65
CA ARG A 55 10.01 -0.35 8.99
C ARG A 55 10.84 -1.49 9.54
N HIS A 56 10.25 -2.32 10.41
CA HIS A 56 10.92 -3.47 11.02
C HIS A 56 11.09 -4.67 10.08
N ARG A 57 10.44 -4.65 8.90
CA ARG A 57 10.52 -5.71 7.89
C ARG A 57 10.35 -5.10 6.49
N PRO A 58 11.44 -4.53 5.93
CA PRO A 58 11.40 -3.86 4.63
C PRO A 58 10.97 -4.78 3.49
N PRO A 59 10.39 -4.22 2.43
CA PRO A 59 9.90 -4.98 1.28
C PRO A 59 11.05 -5.43 0.36
N GLN A 60 10.73 -6.35 -0.54
CA GLN A 60 11.61 -6.71 -1.65
C GLN A 60 11.81 -5.50 -2.59
N GLN A 61 13.06 -5.24 -2.99
CA GLN A 61 13.42 -4.15 -3.90
C GLN A 61 12.63 -4.19 -5.22
N ALA A 62 12.40 -5.40 -5.75
CA ALA A 62 11.64 -5.59 -6.98
C ALA A 62 10.19 -5.09 -6.88
N LEU A 63 9.59 -5.12 -5.68
CA LEU A 63 8.23 -4.61 -5.46
C LEU A 63 8.20 -3.08 -5.35
N LEU A 64 9.23 -2.45 -4.78
CA LEU A 64 9.35 -0.99 -4.76
C LEU A 64 9.38 -0.40 -6.17
N SER A 65 10.17 -0.98 -7.07
CA SER A 65 10.28 -0.51 -8.44
C SER A 65 9.02 -0.76 -9.30
N ARG A 66 8.15 -1.67 -8.86
CA ARG A 66 6.96 -2.08 -9.60
C ARG A 66 5.64 -1.56 -9.04
N CYS A 67 5.57 -1.18 -7.77
CA CYS A 67 4.29 -0.80 -7.17
C CYS A 67 3.68 0.43 -7.84
N ASP A 68 2.35 0.42 -7.97
CA ASP A 68 1.57 1.54 -8.49
C ASP A 68 1.30 2.56 -7.38
N GLU A 69 1.23 2.08 -6.14
CA GLU A 69 0.98 2.89 -4.96
C GLU A 69 1.90 2.45 -3.80
N LEU A 70 2.61 3.40 -3.21
CA LEU A 70 3.34 3.23 -1.96
C LEU A 70 2.56 3.93 -0.84
N LYS A 71 2.04 3.14 0.12
CA LYS A 71 1.25 3.63 1.25
C LYS A 71 1.97 3.31 2.56
N VAL A 72 2.55 4.33 3.21
CA VAL A 72 3.30 4.16 4.45
C VAL A 72 2.49 4.63 5.64
N VAL A 73 2.32 3.74 6.63
CA VAL A 73 1.71 4.09 7.91
C VAL A 73 2.73 4.84 8.76
N VAL A 74 2.36 6.02 9.25
CA VAL A 74 3.26 6.90 10.02
C VAL A 74 2.72 7.16 11.42
N LEU A 75 3.58 7.00 12.42
CA LEU A 75 3.35 7.36 13.82
C LEU A 75 4.26 8.54 14.22
N ASP A 76 5.50 8.53 13.76
CA ASP A 76 6.56 9.45 14.15
C ASP A 76 7.41 9.90 12.94
N THR A 77 8.40 10.75 13.20
CA THR A 77 9.31 11.29 12.19
C THR A 77 10.22 10.23 11.57
N ASP A 78 10.52 9.15 12.28
CA ASP A 78 11.32 8.04 11.75
C ASP A 78 10.54 7.27 10.69
N ASP A 79 9.21 7.13 10.86
CA ASP A 79 8.34 6.54 9.85
C ASP A 79 8.25 7.43 8.60
N VAL A 80 8.26 8.76 8.76
CA VAL A 80 8.31 9.69 7.62
C VAL A 80 9.65 9.56 6.89
N SER A 81 10.76 9.46 7.62
CA SER A 81 12.10 9.23 7.04
C SER A 81 12.16 7.91 6.28
N PHE A 82 11.59 6.85 6.85
CA PHE A 82 11.44 5.56 6.19
C PHE A 82 10.60 5.66 4.91
N ALA A 83 9.48 6.40 4.95
CA ALA A 83 8.64 6.63 3.77
C ALA A 83 9.41 7.27 2.62
N HIS A 84 10.24 8.28 2.91
CA HIS A 84 11.12 8.90 1.91
C HIS A 84 12.15 7.91 1.36
N ALA A 85 12.78 7.11 2.22
CA ALA A 85 13.75 6.11 1.78
C ALA A 85 13.11 5.10 0.81
N MET A 86 11.91 4.60 1.14
CA MET A 86 11.18 3.70 0.25
C MET A 86 10.78 4.37 -1.07
N ALA A 87 10.34 5.64 -1.03
CA ALA A 87 9.92 6.37 -2.22
C ALA A 87 11.06 6.62 -3.23
N ASN A 88 12.30 6.72 -2.77
CA ASN A 88 13.47 6.89 -3.65
C ASN A 88 13.67 5.70 -4.61
N ASP A 89 13.20 4.53 -4.21
CA ASP A 89 13.34 3.28 -4.98
C ASP A 89 12.10 2.96 -5.83
N THR A 90 11.08 3.83 -5.79
CA THR A 90 9.87 3.68 -6.61
C THR A 90 9.98 4.37 -7.96
N SER A 91 9.09 4.00 -8.88
CA SER A 91 8.90 4.73 -10.15
C SER A 91 8.41 6.17 -9.90
N THR A 92 8.74 7.09 -10.80
CA THR A 92 8.19 8.46 -10.78
C THR A 92 6.67 8.50 -10.96
N ALA A 93 6.10 7.46 -11.56
CA ALA A 93 4.65 7.29 -11.73
C ALA A 93 3.94 6.75 -10.49
N THR A 94 4.67 6.19 -9.51
CA THR A 94 4.10 5.63 -8.28
C THR A 94 3.39 6.70 -7.45
N HIS A 95 2.16 6.42 -7.04
CA HIS A 95 1.40 7.25 -6.10
C HIS A 95 1.98 7.09 -4.70
N LEU A 96 2.32 8.21 -4.05
CA LEU A 96 2.91 8.22 -2.72
C LEU A 96 1.88 8.66 -1.68
N LEU A 97 1.61 7.79 -0.69
CA LEU A 97 0.62 8.05 0.36
C LEU A 97 1.25 7.87 1.75
N VAL A 98 0.96 8.81 2.64
CA VAL A 98 1.16 8.64 4.08
C VAL A 98 -0.18 8.46 4.76
N GLN A 99 -0.26 7.48 5.65
CA GLN A 99 -1.46 7.16 6.41
C GLN A 99 -1.14 7.27 7.91
N PRO A 100 -1.75 8.21 8.65
CA PRO A 100 -1.51 8.29 10.09
C PRO A 100 -2.00 7.03 10.79
N VAL A 101 -1.30 6.61 11.84
CA VAL A 101 -1.79 5.57 12.75
C VAL A 101 -3.17 5.97 13.27
N TRP A 102 -4.08 5.00 13.31
CA TRP A 102 -5.45 5.22 13.80
C TRP A 102 -5.45 5.69 15.25
N ASP A 103 -6.36 6.63 15.56
CA ASP A 103 -6.59 7.19 16.89
C ASP A 103 -5.36 7.88 17.50
N SER A 104 -4.51 8.46 16.66
CA SER A 104 -3.35 9.26 17.08
C SER A 104 -3.43 10.66 16.48
N GLU A 105 -3.75 11.65 17.29
CA GLU A 105 -3.82 13.05 16.88
C GLU A 105 -2.46 13.57 16.39
N THR A 106 -1.40 13.21 17.11
CA THR A 106 -0.02 13.59 16.74
C THR A 106 0.41 13.00 15.40
N ALA A 107 0.03 11.75 15.10
CA ALA A 107 0.28 11.13 13.80
C ALA A 107 -0.51 11.81 12.68
N GLN A 108 -1.75 12.24 12.96
CA GLN A 108 -2.57 12.98 11.99
C GLN A 108 -1.95 14.34 11.67
N GLU A 109 -1.54 15.10 12.69
CA GLU A 109 -0.88 16.39 12.51
C GLU A 109 0.43 16.24 11.71
N LEU A 110 1.24 15.23 12.04
CA LEU A 110 2.48 14.92 11.33
C LEU A 110 2.22 14.62 9.86
N ALA A 111 1.26 13.74 9.57
CA ALA A 111 0.92 13.36 8.18
C ALA A 111 0.39 14.56 7.38
N ILE A 112 -0.49 15.39 7.98
CA ILE A 112 -1.03 16.60 7.36
C ILE A 112 0.10 17.60 7.08
N HIS A 113 0.99 17.83 8.05
CA HIS A 113 2.13 18.72 7.89
C HIS A 113 3.04 18.24 6.75
N HIS A 114 3.33 16.94 6.73
CA HIS A 114 4.15 16.32 5.70
C HIS A 114 3.59 16.55 4.28
N VAL A 115 2.31 16.25 4.03
CA VAL A 115 1.75 16.39 2.68
C VAL A 115 1.64 17.83 2.22
N LYS A 116 1.52 18.80 3.14
CA LYS A 116 1.55 20.23 2.81
C LYS A 116 2.92 20.68 2.32
N GLN A 117 4.01 20.09 2.79
CA GLN A 117 5.37 20.42 2.41
C GLN A 117 5.88 19.63 1.21
N HIS A 118 5.27 18.48 0.91
CA HIS A 118 5.71 17.54 -0.11
C HIS A 118 4.60 17.22 -1.11
N PRO A 119 4.40 18.03 -2.17
CA PRO A 119 3.24 17.93 -3.08
C PRO A 119 3.07 16.60 -3.82
N ARG A 120 4.13 15.77 -3.90
CA ARG A 120 4.04 14.41 -4.45
C ARG A 120 3.30 13.44 -3.52
N TRP A 121 3.23 13.75 -2.23
CA TRP A 121 2.59 12.90 -1.23
C TRP A 121 1.13 13.29 -1.03
N ARG A 122 0.31 12.27 -0.79
CA ARG A 122 -1.12 12.42 -0.48
C ARG A 122 -1.43 11.81 0.87
N LEU A 123 -2.46 12.32 1.52
CA LEU A 123 -2.97 11.76 2.77
C LEU A 123 -3.90 10.59 2.46
N SER A 124 -3.66 9.45 3.10
CA SER A 124 -4.56 8.30 3.12
C SER A 124 -5.27 8.23 4.47
N LEU A 125 -6.57 7.95 4.48
CA LEU A 125 -7.36 7.79 5.69
C LEU A 125 -7.97 6.39 5.74
N GLN A 126 -8.13 5.85 6.95
CA GLN A 126 -8.83 4.59 7.18
C GLN A 126 -10.34 4.84 7.24
N ASN A 127 -10.96 5.22 6.10
CA ASN A 127 -12.35 5.65 6.02
C ASN A 127 -13.33 4.63 6.61
N HIS A 128 -13.05 3.32 6.48
CA HIS A 128 -13.87 2.26 7.08
C HIS A 128 -13.98 2.38 8.60
N LYS A 129 -12.93 2.87 9.28
CA LYS A 129 -12.96 3.09 10.73
C LYS A 129 -13.82 4.31 11.10
N PHE A 130 -13.71 5.40 10.33
CA PHE A 130 -14.56 6.57 10.52
C PHE A 130 -16.04 6.25 10.27
N LEU A 131 -16.33 5.45 9.25
CA LEU A 131 -17.67 5.04 8.88
C LEU A 131 -18.22 3.88 9.70
N GLN A 132 -17.39 3.27 10.59
CA GLN A 132 -17.73 2.11 11.42
C GLN A 132 -18.25 0.91 10.59
N ILE A 133 -17.72 0.74 9.38
CA ILE A 133 -18.00 -0.38 8.49
C ILE A 133 -16.81 -1.34 8.43
N ARG A 134 -17.08 -2.61 8.13
CA ARG A 134 -16.04 -3.66 7.96
C ARG A 134 -15.70 -3.85 6.50
#